data_0b211103d99863e00acdb342eb918b8c
#
_entry.id   0b211103d99863e00acdb342eb918b8c
#
_cell.length_a   1.000
_cell.length_b   1.000
_cell.length_c   1.000
_cell.angle_alpha   90.00
_cell.angle_beta   90.00
_cell.angle_gamma   90.00
#
_symmetry.space_group_name_H-M   'P 1'
#
loop_
_entity.id
_entity.type
_entity.pdbx_description
1 polymer ?
#
loop_
_entity_poly.entity_id
_entity_poly.type
_entity_poly.pdbx_seq_one_letter_code
_entity_poly.pdbx_strand_id
1 'polypeptide(L)'
;MNKAELLNNTEFKNAKCDLPIIYIASDDDVVKVGSIVNAPMVGRIYFSEVKKTITKDELLSNKEFICASEDSEILIDFVGYRRETLDCYVTVDDSCINIIEL
;
A
#
# COMPACT_ATOMS: atom_id res chain seq x y z
N MET A 1 4.06 3.06 8.36
CA MET A 1 3.36 4.02 7.48
C MET A 1 1.86 3.88 7.69
N ASN A 2 1.18 4.94 8.07
CA ASN A 2 -0.26 4.93 8.17
C ASN A 2 -0.90 5.52 6.90
N LYS A 3 -2.24 5.49 6.86
CA LYS A 3 -2.99 6.01 5.70
C LYS A 3 -2.66 7.48 5.41
N ALA A 4 -2.65 8.33 6.44
CA ALA A 4 -2.37 9.75 6.27
C ALA A 4 -0.95 9.98 5.73
N GLU A 5 0.02 9.25 6.23
CA GLU A 5 1.40 9.35 5.76
C GLU A 5 1.54 8.98 4.28
N LEU A 6 0.85 7.91 3.84
CA LEU A 6 0.85 7.55 2.43
C LEU A 6 0.20 8.65 1.59
N LEU A 7 -0.97 9.14 1.99
CA LEU A 7 -1.71 10.17 1.25
C LEU A 7 -0.94 11.50 1.17
N ASN A 8 -0.14 11.81 2.18
CA ASN A 8 0.66 13.04 2.24
C ASN A 8 2.08 12.86 1.68
N ASN A 9 2.45 11.66 1.32
CA ASN A 9 3.77 11.38 0.73
C ASN A 9 3.86 12.07 -0.63
N THR A 10 4.91 12.87 -0.84
CA THR A 10 5.09 13.68 -2.06
C THR A 10 5.18 12.81 -3.31
N GLU A 11 5.94 11.71 -3.25
CA GLU A 11 6.08 10.79 -4.38
C GLU A 11 4.74 10.16 -4.74
N PHE A 12 3.98 9.71 -3.74
CA PHE A 12 2.67 9.12 -3.96
C PHE A 12 1.69 10.14 -4.54
N LYS A 13 1.66 11.35 -3.97
CA LYS A 13 0.74 12.42 -4.44
C LYS A 13 0.98 12.77 -5.90
N ASN A 14 2.24 12.83 -6.31
CA ASN A 14 2.61 13.23 -7.66
C ASN A 14 2.61 12.08 -8.66
N ALA A 15 2.41 10.84 -8.21
CA ALA A 15 2.37 9.68 -9.08
C ALA A 15 1.15 9.70 -9.99
N LYS A 16 1.30 9.16 -11.21
CA LYS A 16 0.18 9.01 -12.15
C LYS A 16 -0.87 8.06 -11.58
N CYS A 17 -2.13 8.34 -11.84
CA CYS A 17 -3.26 7.60 -11.28
C CYS A 17 -3.38 6.16 -11.79
N ASP A 18 -2.82 5.86 -12.95
CA ASP A 18 -2.89 4.54 -13.59
C ASP A 18 -1.73 3.60 -13.20
N LEU A 19 -0.81 4.07 -12.35
CA LEU A 19 0.31 3.24 -11.92
C LEU A 19 -0.12 2.21 -10.86
N PRO A 20 0.28 0.94 -11.01
CA PRO A 20 0.02 -0.09 -10.01
C PRO A 20 0.89 0.12 -8.77
N ILE A 21 0.41 -0.42 -7.66
CA ILE A 21 1.11 -0.33 -6.38
C ILE A 21 1.77 -1.67 -6.09
N ILE A 22 3.08 -1.63 -5.82
CA ILE A 22 3.83 -2.81 -5.40
C ILE A 22 4.59 -2.55 -4.12
N TYR A 23 4.88 -3.61 -3.39
CA TYR A 23 5.71 -3.59 -2.20
C TYR A 23 6.98 -4.39 -2.46
N ILE A 24 8.12 -3.84 -2.05
CA ILE A 24 9.42 -4.51 -2.20
C ILE A 24 10.01 -4.71 -0.81
N ALA A 25 10.13 -5.97 -0.40
CA ALA A 25 10.69 -6.32 0.89
C ALA A 25 12.22 -6.19 0.89
N SER A 26 12.82 -6.12 2.08
CA SER A 26 14.26 -6.00 2.24
C SER A 26 15.05 -7.18 1.68
N ASP A 27 14.40 -8.35 1.55
CA ASP A 27 14.98 -9.55 0.92
C ASP A 27 14.67 -9.64 -0.58
N ASP A 28 14.26 -8.53 -1.19
CA ASP A 28 13.93 -8.38 -2.61
C ASP A 28 12.65 -9.11 -3.07
N ASP A 29 11.86 -9.66 -2.16
CA ASP A 29 10.54 -10.17 -2.52
C ASP A 29 9.64 -9.03 -2.98
N VAL A 30 8.92 -9.25 -4.07
CA VAL A 30 8.00 -8.28 -4.65
C VAL A 30 6.57 -8.75 -4.47
N VAL A 31 5.76 -7.89 -3.87
CA VAL A 31 4.34 -8.16 -3.64
C VAL A 31 3.51 -7.18 -4.47
N LYS A 32 2.68 -7.72 -5.34
CA LYS A 32 1.74 -6.91 -6.12
C LYS A 32 0.48 -6.69 -5.29
N VAL A 33 0.22 -5.45 -4.92
CA VAL A 33 -0.95 -5.12 -4.11
C VAL A 33 -2.19 -5.18 -4.99
N GLY A 34 -3.12 -6.05 -4.64
CA GLY A 34 -4.32 -6.26 -5.44
C GLY A 34 -5.64 -6.18 -4.65
N SER A 35 -5.56 -6.15 -3.34
CA SER A 35 -6.74 -6.10 -2.48
C SER A 35 -6.45 -5.26 -1.24
N ILE A 36 -7.48 -4.58 -0.75
CA ILE A 36 -7.40 -3.75 0.46
C ILE A 36 -8.47 -4.25 1.44
N VAL A 37 -8.07 -4.47 2.68
CA VAL A 37 -8.99 -4.85 3.76
C VAL A 37 -8.79 -3.89 4.92
N ASN A 38 -9.86 -3.22 5.31
CA ASN A 38 -9.86 -2.36 6.49
C ASN A 38 -10.23 -3.20 7.72
N ALA A 39 -9.39 -3.15 8.75
CA ALA A 39 -9.63 -3.79 10.04
C ALA A 39 -9.71 -2.72 11.13
N PRO A 40 -10.85 -2.01 11.26
CA PRO A 40 -10.95 -0.85 12.16
C PRO A 40 -10.83 -1.23 13.63
N MET A 41 -11.19 -2.45 14.01
CA MET A 41 -11.11 -2.91 15.40
C MET A 41 -9.67 -2.96 15.92
N VAL A 42 -8.71 -3.09 15.03
CA VAL A 42 -7.28 -3.14 15.39
C VAL A 42 -6.49 -1.96 14.81
N GLY A 43 -7.14 -1.01 14.14
CA GLY A 43 -6.51 0.17 13.57
C GLY A 43 -5.54 -0.15 12.44
N ARG A 44 -5.89 -1.10 11.58
CA ARG A 44 -5.01 -1.57 10.51
C ARG A 44 -5.71 -1.64 9.17
N ILE A 45 -4.92 -1.44 8.11
CA ILE A 45 -5.34 -1.65 6.72
C ILE A 45 -4.39 -2.68 6.13
N TYR A 46 -4.92 -3.76 5.59
CA TYR A 46 -4.12 -4.79 4.95
C TYR A 46 -4.08 -4.59 3.45
N PHE A 47 -2.88 -4.45 2.91
CA PHE A 47 -2.61 -4.44 1.47
C PHE A 47 -2.20 -5.86 1.10
N SER A 48 -3.06 -6.57 0.40
CA SER A 48 -2.91 -8.01 0.18
C SER A 48 -2.56 -8.34 -1.26
N GLU A 49 -1.75 -9.38 -1.44
CA GLU A 49 -1.43 -9.90 -2.75
C GLU A 49 -2.58 -10.74 -3.28
N VAL A 50 -3.02 -10.41 -4.49
CA VAL A 50 -3.96 -11.23 -5.28
C VAL A 50 -3.52 -11.18 -6.74
N LYS A 51 -4.17 -11.95 -7.61
CA LYS A 51 -3.78 -12.07 -9.02
C LYS A 51 -3.73 -10.75 -9.79
N LYS A 52 -4.58 -9.79 -9.43
CA LYS A 52 -4.70 -8.51 -10.12
C LYS A 52 -4.16 -7.38 -9.24
N THR A 53 -3.25 -6.58 -9.75
CA THR A 53 -2.79 -5.36 -9.06
C THR A 53 -3.84 -4.26 -9.14
N ILE A 54 -3.88 -3.41 -8.12
CA ILE A 54 -4.68 -2.18 -8.15
C ILE A 54 -3.79 -1.00 -8.49
N THR A 55 -4.38 -0.01 -9.16
CA THR A 55 -3.73 1.26 -9.45
C THR A 55 -3.92 2.24 -8.30
N LYS A 56 -3.18 3.36 -8.34
CA LYS A 56 -3.39 4.47 -7.40
C LYS A 56 -4.84 4.93 -7.41
N ASP A 57 -5.44 5.08 -8.60
CA ASP A 57 -6.82 5.54 -8.72
C ASP A 57 -7.80 4.55 -8.10
N GLU A 58 -7.59 3.27 -8.35
CA GLU A 58 -8.40 2.21 -7.74
C GLU A 58 -8.25 2.19 -6.22
N LEU A 59 -7.06 2.40 -5.68
CA LEU A 59 -6.85 2.53 -4.24
C LEU A 59 -7.63 3.71 -3.66
N LEU A 60 -7.53 4.88 -4.30
CA LEU A 60 -8.18 6.10 -3.80
C LEU A 60 -9.71 6.01 -3.86
N SER A 61 -10.27 5.18 -4.73
CA SER A 61 -11.72 4.92 -4.82
C SER A 61 -12.16 3.65 -4.11
N ASN A 62 -11.24 2.91 -3.52
CA ASN A 62 -11.54 1.66 -2.82
C ASN A 62 -12.29 1.95 -1.51
N LYS A 63 -13.45 1.32 -1.31
CA LYS A 63 -14.29 1.57 -0.13
C LYS A 63 -13.59 1.23 1.19
N GLU A 64 -12.86 0.14 1.23
CA GLU A 64 -12.13 -0.28 2.42
C GLU A 64 -11.07 0.77 2.81
N PHE A 65 -10.37 1.29 1.82
CA PHE A 65 -9.35 2.33 2.05
C PHE A 65 -9.99 3.65 2.47
N ILE A 66 -11.06 4.07 1.80
CA ILE A 66 -11.78 5.31 2.09
C ILE A 66 -12.33 5.30 3.52
N CYS A 67 -12.92 4.17 3.95
CA CYS A 67 -13.53 4.04 5.27
C CYS A 67 -12.51 3.89 6.40
N ALA A 68 -11.27 3.58 6.09
CA ALA A 68 -10.23 3.41 7.10
C ALA A 68 -9.89 4.76 7.75
N SER A 69 -9.59 4.73 9.04
CA SER A 69 -9.10 5.89 9.78
C SER A 69 -7.74 6.33 9.24
N GLU A 70 -7.46 7.64 9.24
CA GLU A 70 -6.20 8.17 8.74
C GLU A 70 -4.97 7.71 9.53
N ASP A 71 -5.15 7.37 10.80
CA ASP A 71 -4.07 6.85 11.65
C ASP A 71 -3.95 5.32 11.59
N SER A 72 -4.77 4.64 10.79
CA SER A 72 -4.65 3.19 10.60
C SER A 72 -3.32 2.82 9.95
N GLU A 73 -2.63 1.87 10.56
CA GLU A 73 -1.36 1.37 10.04
C GLU A 73 -1.57 0.48 8.83
N ILE A 74 -0.75 0.68 7.81
CA ILE A 74 -0.75 -0.16 6.61
C ILE A 74 0.15 -1.36 6.86
N LEU A 75 -0.37 -2.56 6.65
CA LEU A 75 0.40 -3.80 6.68
C LEU A 75 0.31 -4.47 5.32
N ILE A 76 1.39 -5.14 4.95
CA ILE A 76 1.44 -5.93 3.71
C ILE A 76 1.17 -7.38 4.08
N ASP A 77 0.13 -7.95 3.48
CA ASP A 77 -0.31 -9.32 3.75
C ASP A 77 -0.11 -10.16 2.49
N PHE A 78 0.79 -11.12 2.56
CA PHE A 78 1.06 -12.01 1.44
C PHE A 78 1.44 -13.41 1.95
N VAL A 79 1.08 -14.40 1.19
CA VAL A 79 1.16 -15.85 1.46
C VAL A 79 1.83 -16.23 2.79
N GLY A 80 1.02 -16.25 3.87
CA GLY A 80 1.50 -16.67 5.19
C GLY A 80 2.32 -15.65 5.96
N TYR A 81 2.54 -14.45 5.40
CA TYR A 81 3.35 -13.41 6.01
C TYR A 81 2.59 -12.11 6.11
N ARG A 82 2.89 -11.36 7.17
CA ARG A 82 2.46 -9.98 7.33
C ARG A 82 3.70 -9.14 7.64
N ARG A 83 3.86 -8.04 6.90
CA ARG A 83 4.96 -7.11 7.09
C ARG A 83 4.43 -5.75 7.50
N GLU A 84 5.04 -5.16 8.52
CA GLU A 84 4.78 -3.79 8.91
C GLU A 84 5.44 -2.84 7.92
N THR A 85 4.90 -1.62 7.81
CA THR A 85 5.43 -0.61 6.89
C THR A 85 6.09 0.57 7.64
N LEU A 86 6.48 0.37 8.90
CA LEU A 86 7.05 1.42 9.75
C LEU A 86 8.30 2.06 9.14
N ASP A 87 9.17 1.23 8.56
CA ASP A 87 10.43 1.67 7.98
C ASP A 87 10.38 1.72 6.45
N CYS A 88 9.18 1.84 5.89
CA CYS A 88 9.01 1.90 4.44
C CYS A 88 9.09 3.32 3.91
N TYR A 89 9.52 3.44 2.66
CA TYR A 89 9.46 4.69 1.91
C TYR A 89 8.85 4.43 0.53
N VAL A 90 8.46 5.50 -0.14
CA VAL A 90 7.79 5.41 -1.44
C VAL A 90 8.70 5.96 -2.53
N THR A 91 8.86 5.20 -3.59
CA THR A 91 9.47 5.70 -4.84
C THR A 91 8.50 5.46 -5.98
N VAL A 92 8.65 6.24 -7.05
CA VAL A 92 7.80 6.13 -8.23
C VAL A 92 8.69 6.07 -9.45
N ASP A 93 8.47 5.09 -10.31
CA ASP A 93 9.10 5.00 -11.62
C ASP A 93 8.03 5.05 -12.71
N ASP A 94 8.41 4.81 -13.97
CA ASP A 94 7.49 4.87 -15.09
C ASP A 94 6.45 3.75 -15.08
N SER A 95 6.67 2.70 -14.29
CA SER A 95 5.86 1.48 -14.32
C SER A 95 5.01 1.27 -13.08
N CYS A 96 5.47 1.75 -11.90
CA CYS A 96 4.79 1.47 -10.65
C CYS A 96 5.09 2.48 -9.55
N ILE A 97 4.25 2.42 -8.52
CA ILE A 97 4.47 3.08 -7.23
C ILE A 97 5.02 1.99 -6.30
N ASN A 98 6.22 2.20 -5.78
CA ASN A 98 6.93 1.23 -4.97
C ASN A 98 6.88 1.64 -3.50
N ILE A 99 6.37 0.76 -2.65
CA ILE A 99 6.51 0.86 -1.20
C ILE A 99 7.69 -0.04 -0.84
N ILE A 100 8.78 0.55 -0.40
CA ILE A 100 10.05 -0.17 -0.22
C ILE A 100 10.39 -0.28 1.25
N GLU A 101 10.62 -1.51 1.70
CA GLU A 101 11.09 -1.79 3.06
C GLU A 101 12.61 -1.54 3.14
N LEU A 102 13.02 -0.81 4.15
CA LEU A 102 14.43 -0.57 4.44
C LEU A 102 15.15 -1.81 4.97
#